data_19eb12b42f8647b1e2f3bb820b00731b
#
_entry.id   19eb12b42f8647b1e2f3bb820b00731b
#
_cell.length_a   1.000
_cell.length_b   1.000
_cell.length_c   1.000
_cell.angle_alpha   90.00
_cell.angle_beta   90.00
_cell.angle_gamma   90.00
#
_symmetry.space_group_name_H-M   'P 1'
#
loop_
_entity.id
_entity.type
_entity.pdbx_description
1 polymer ?
#
loop_
_entity_poly.entity_id
_entity_poly.type
_entity_poly.pdbx_seq_one_letter_code
_entity_poly.pdbx_strand_id
1 'polypeptide(L)'
;RVLFRSFELSEEELQLLKSVSQAFHAAGKKVVVVLNIGGVIETASWKKLPDAILLAWQAGQEGGNSVTDVLSGKVSPSGKLTMTFPNKLMDVASSTNFPMDARANTDVRNKEDKSSSVKNVDYTDYEEDIFVGYRYFDSFGKQVSYPFGYGLSYTTFEYVNPSVKVDNGIYSVSIDVKNVGKFAGKEVVQLYVSAPNRFQMNKPEKELKAFTKTKELRPGETVTATLKLNTTDLASYDEASSSWVVDAGNYKFLIGTSSKDIKAVLDVDVVSVVEKTNDILKPSTALISLE
;
A
#
# COMPACT_ATOMS: atom_id res chain seq x y z
N ARG A 1 10.04 4.06 23.55
CA ARG A 1 9.48 5.40 23.32
C ARG A 1 9.99 5.89 21.98
N VAL A 2 9.30 5.56 20.89
CA VAL A 2 9.61 6.11 19.57
C VAL A 2 9.15 7.57 19.60
N LEU A 3 10.08 8.46 19.80
CA LEU A 3 9.91 9.85 19.42
C LEU A 3 9.95 9.87 17.89
N PHE A 4 9.05 10.62 17.27
CA PHE A 4 9.01 10.95 15.84
C PHE A 4 10.30 11.64 15.38
N ARG A 5 11.44 10.94 15.31
CA ARG A 5 12.73 11.60 15.12
C ARG A 5 13.40 11.33 13.79
N SER A 6 13.12 10.21 13.16
CA SER A 6 13.62 10.00 11.80
C SER A 6 12.84 8.91 11.10
N PHE A 7 12.76 9.03 9.79
CA PHE A 7 12.31 7.99 8.88
C PHE A 7 13.34 6.85 8.82
N GLU A 8 14.58 7.13 9.12
CA GLU A 8 15.72 6.21 9.08
C GLU A 8 16.08 5.69 10.48
N LEU A 9 16.73 4.54 10.55
CA LEU A 9 17.36 4.05 11.79
C LEU A 9 18.47 5.01 12.22
N SER A 10 18.68 5.16 13.53
CA SER A 10 19.87 5.85 14.03
C SER A 10 21.14 5.08 13.70
N GLU A 11 22.28 5.75 13.76
CA GLU A 11 23.58 5.10 13.54
C GLU A 11 23.81 3.95 14.52
N GLU A 12 23.39 4.13 15.79
CA GLU A 12 23.52 3.11 16.83
C GLU A 12 22.62 1.91 16.57
N GLU A 13 21.35 2.13 16.15
CA GLU A 13 20.42 1.06 15.78
C GLU A 13 20.93 0.27 14.57
N LEU A 14 21.42 0.96 13.55
CA LEU A 14 21.99 0.33 12.37
C LEU A 14 23.25 -0.47 12.70
N GLN A 15 24.14 0.09 13.56
CA GLN A 15 25.36 -0.59 14.00
C GLN A 15 25.03 -1.82 14.86
N LEU A 16 24.06 -1.71 15.76
CA LEU A 16 23.57 -2.85 16.55
C LEU A 16 23.06 -3.96 15.63
N LEU A 17 22.20 -3.63 14.66
CA LEU A 17 21.67 -4.61 13.72
C LEU A 17 22.76 -5.31 12.91
N LYS A 18 23.76 -4.56 12.42
CA LYS A 18 24.92 -5.11 11.71
C LYS A 18 25.70 -6.09 12.59
N SER A 19 26.04 -5.67 13.82
CA SER A 19 26.84 -6.48 14.75
C SER A 19 26.14 -7.75 15.16
N VAL A 20 24.85 -7.67 15.50
CA VAL A 20 24.03 -8.83 15.84
C VAL A 20 23.91 -9.78 14.65
N SER A 21 23.57 -9.27 13.47
CA SER A 21 23.45 -10.10 12.27
C SER A 21 24.75 -10.83 11.95
N GLN A 22 25.87 -10.12 12.00
CA GLN A 22 27.18 -10.72 11.75
C GLN A 22 27.53 -11.83 12.75
N ALA A 23 27.33 -11.59 14.05
CA ALA A 23 27.65 -12.55 15.10
C ALA A 23 26.78 -13.82 15.00
N PHE A 24 25.47 -13.66 14.80
CA PHE A 24 24.56 -14.78 14.69
C PHE A 24 24.76 -15.58 13.40
N HIS A 25 24.98 -14.92 12.28
CA HIS A 25 25.26 -15.60 11.00
C HIS A 25 26.59 -16.38 11.07
N ALA A 26 27.63 -15.82 11.71
CA ALA A 26 28.88 -16.53 11.92
C ALA A 26 28.70 -17.82 12.76
N ALA A 27 27.72 -17.83 13.67
CA ALA A 27 27.31 -19.00 14.44
C ALA A 27 26.28 -19.90 13.75
N GLY A 28 25.95 -19.66 12.48
CA GLY A 28 24.93 -20.42 11.74
C GLY A 28 23.51 -20.21 12.24
N LYS A 29 23.25 -19.09 12.93
CA LYS A 29 21.93 -18.75 13.47
C LYS A 29 21.23 -17.69 12.63
N LYS A 30 19.90 -17.59 12.81
CA LYS A 30 19.05 -16.65 12.11
C LYS A 30 18.74 -15.41 12.95
N VAL A 31 18.52 -14.29 12.27
CA VAL A 31 18.13 -13.02 12.89
C VAL A 31 16.77 -12.58 12.35
N VAL A 32 15.85 -12.31 13.25
CA VAL A 32 14.52 -11.76 12.92
C VAL A 32 14.40 -10.38 13.58
N VAL A 33 14.06 -9.38 12.78
CA VAL A 33 13.72 -8.05 13.28
C VAL A 33 12.22 -7.96 13.46
N VAL A 34 11.78 -7.58 14.66
CA VAL A 34 10.37 -7.28 14.95
C VAL A 34 10.22 -5.77 15.01
N LEU A 35 9.41 -5.23 14.12
CA LEU A 35 9.13 -3.80 14.05
C LEU A 35 7.84 -3.48 14.82
N ASN A 36 7.98 -2.73 15.92
CA ASN A 36 6.86 -2.15 16.65
C ASN A 36 6.86 -0.64 16.37
N ILE A 37 6.20 -0.24 15.29
CA ILE A 37 6.20 1.12 14.74
C ILE A 37 4.78 1.58 14.43
N GLY A 38 4.55 2.90 14.51
CA GLY A 38 3.24 3.49 14.23
C GLY A 38 3.09 4.01 12.79
N GLY A 39 4.17 4.01 12.01
CA GLY A 39 4.18 4.50 10.64
C GLY A 39 5.28 3.84 9.82
N VAL A 40 5.40 4.24 8.57
CA VAL A 40 6.42 3.71 7.65
C VAL A 40 7.81 4.24 8.02
N ILE A 41 8.81 3.37 7.96
CA ILE A 41 10.23 3.72 8.14
C ILE A 41 11.05 3.26 6.93
N GLU A 42 12.23 3.82 6.78
CA GLU A 42 13.21 3.36 5.79
C GLU A 42 13.64 1.92 6.09
N THR A 43 13.59 1.07 5.08
CA THR A 43 14.01 -0.33 5.20
C THR A 43 14.98 -0.74 4.10
N ALA A 44 15.11 0.04 3.03
CA ALA A 44 15.87 -0.34 1.84
C ALA A 44 17.36 -0.53 2.14
N SER A 45 17.94 0.27 3.06
CA SER A 45 19.36 0.23 3.39
C SER A 45 19.76 -0.98 4.26
N TRP A 46 18.82 -1.54 5.03
CA TRP A 46 19.14 -2.56 6.04
C TRP A 46 18.33 -3.87 5.95
N LYS A 47 17.26 -3.91 5.17
CA LYS A 47 16.37 -5.10 5.08
C LYS A 47 17.06 -6.40 4.66
N LYS A 48 18.28 -6.33 4.16
CA LYS A 48 19.08 -7.50 3.78
C LYS A 48 19.99 -8.00 4.92
N LEU A 49 20.08 -7.29 6.03
CA LEU A 49 20.89 -7.69 7.18
C LEU A 49 20.24 -8.84 7.98
N PRO A 50 18.94 -8.74 8.37
CA PRO A 50 18.25 -9.86 9.02
C PRO A 50 17.78 -10.89 7.99
N ASP A 51 17.44 -12.10 8.48
CA ASP A 51 16.83 -13.16 7.67
C ASP A 51 15.34 -12.94 7.46
N ALA A 52 14.66 -12.29 8.40
CA ALA A 52 13.26 -11.96 8.31
C ALA A 52 12.92 -10.66 9.05
N ILE A 53 11.85 -10.03 8.62
CA ILE A 53 11.27 -8.84 9.28
C ILE A 53 9.81 -9.13 9.57
N LEU A 54 9.41 -9.03 10.83
CA LEU A 54 8.02 -9.12 11.27
C LEU A 54 7.54 -7.72 11.64
N LEU A 55 6.59 -7.19 10.89
CA LEU A 55 5.96 -5.92 11.18
C LEU A 55 4.74 -6.16 12.06
N ALA A 56 4.88 -5.82 13.34
CA ALA A 56 3.82 -5.98 14.34
C ALA A 56 2.92 -4.75 14.47
N TRP A 57 3.30 -3.62 13.87
CA TRP A 57 2.68 -2.33 14.10
C TRP A 57 2.58 -2.00 15.61
N GLN A 58 1.56 -1.29 16.04
CA GLN A 58 1.23 -1.04 17.43
C GLN A 58 0.22 -2.11 17.89
N ALA A 59 0.73 -3.29 18.26
CA ALA A 59 -0.07 -4.51 18.38
C ALA A 59 -1.00 -4.57 19.62
N GLY A 60 -1.02 -3.55 20.47
CA GLY A 60 -1.90 -3.49 21.64
C GLY A 60 -1.52 -4.47 22.77
N GLN A 61 -2.49 -4.80 23.62
CA GLN A 61 -2.29 -5.58 24.84
C GLN A 61 -1.77 -7.00 24.58
N GLU A 62 -2.27 -7.69 23.55
CA GLU A 62 -1.88 -9.05 23.20
C GLU A 62 -0.70 -9.13 22.22
N GLY A 63 0.02 -8.03 22.01
CA GLY A 63 1.11 -7.94 21.04
C GLY A 63 2.22 -8.94 21.24
N GLY A 64 2.64 -9.17 22.48
CA GLY A 64 3.66 -10.16 22.82
C GLY A 64 3.26 -11.59 22.45
N ASN A 65 2.03 -11.98 22.79
CA ASN A 65 1.48 -13.29 22.47
C ASN A 65 1.34 -13.45 20.95
N SER A 66 0.80 -12.46 20.25
CA SER A 66 0.62 -12.51 18.80
C SER A 66 1.96 -12.64 18.04
N VAL A 67 2.98 -11.89 18.45
CA VAL A 67 4.34 -11.98 17.89
C VAL A 67 4.91 -13.37 18.14
N THR A 68 4.79 -13.90 19.36
CA THR A 68 5.28 -15.23 19.73
C THR A 68 4.58 -16.32 18.92
N ASP A 69 3.27 -16.26 18.73
CA ASP A 69 2.49 -17.22 17.94
C ASP A 69 2.95 -17.27 16.48
N VAL A 70 3.30 -16.10 15.89
CA VAL A 70 3.87 -16.07 14.55
C VAL A 70 5.29 -16.61 14.53
N LEU A 71 6.19 -16.13 15.40
CA LEU A 71 7.59 -16.56 15.41
C LEU A 71 7.77 -18.05 15.71
N SER A 72 6.91 -18.64 16.53
CA SER A 72 6.92 -20.07 16.82
C SER A 72 6.32 -20.95 15.71
N GLY A 73 5.69 -20.34 14.71
CA GLY A 73 4.97 -21.06 13.65
C GLY A 73 3.61 -21.60 14.06
N LYS A 74 3.10 -21.28 15.25
CA LYS A 74 1.74 -21.64 15.69
C LYS A 74 0.68 -21.00 14.80
N VAL A 75 0.95 -19.78 14.30
CA VAL A 75 0.09 -19.07 13.37
C VAL A 75 0.92 -18.68 12.14
N SER A 76 0.45 -19.07 10.96
CA SER A 76 1.03 -18.60 9.70
C SER A 76 0.63 -17.13 9.46
N PRO A 77 1.61 -16.21 9.23
CA PRO A 77 1.29 -14.82 8.94
C PRO A 77 0.47 -14.71 7.65
N SER A 78 -0.49 -13.80 7.66
CA SER A 78 -1.40 -13.56 6.52
C SER A 78 -1.81 -12.09 6.42
N GLY A 79 -1.12 -11.20 7.15
CA GLY A 79 -1.28 -9.76 7.04
C GLY A 79 -0.65 -9.23 5.77
N LYS A 80 -1.21 -8.15 5.23
CA LYS A 80 -0.67 -7.42 4.08
C LYS A 80 -0.42 -5.97 4.46
N LEU A 81 0.61 -5.37 3.87
CA LEU A 81 0.92 -3.96 4.10
C LEU A 81 -0.21 -3.06 3.59
N THR A 82 -0.67 -2.18 4.44
CA THR A 82 -1.67 -1.15 4.12
C THR A 82 -1.05 0.15 3.62
N MET A 83 0.27 0.19 3.53
CA MET A 83 1.06 1.33 3.09
C MET A 83 2.21 0.87 2.20
N THR A 84 2.65 1.73 1.30
CA THR A 84 3.89 1.54 0.53
C THR A 84 5.08 1.95 1.40
N PHE A 85 6.13 1.15 1.41
CA PHE A 85 7.41 1.50 2.04
C PHE A 85 8.36 2.05 0.98
N PRO A 86 8.58 3.37 0.91
CA PRO A 86 9.49 3.98 -0.06
C PRO A 86 10.94 3.63 0.27
N ASN A 87 11.85 3.82 -0.69
CA ASN A 87 13.28 3.65 -0.44
C ASN A 87 13.86 4.82 0.36
N LYS A 88 13.36 6.04 0.14
CA LYS A 88 13.79 7.27 0.82
C LYS A 88 12.57 8.12 1.16
N LEU A 89 12.69 8.96 2.18
CA LEU A 89 11.64 9.92 2.54
C LEU A 89 11.27 10.84 1.37
N MET A 90 12.28 11.33 0.65
CA MET A 90 12.10 12.24 -0.48
C MET A 90 11.51 11.58 -1.74
N ASP A 91 11.32 10.26 -1.73
CA ASP A 91 10.59 9.57 -2.81
C ASP A 91 9.07 9.74 -2.69
N VAL A 92 8.59 10.20 -1.53
CA VAL A 92 7.15 10.49 -1.30
C VAL A 92 6.84 11.86 -1.87
N ALA A 93 5.81 11.96 -2.72
CA ALA A 93 5.46 13.22 -3.42
C ALA A 93 5.28 14.40 -2.47
N SER A 94 4.56 14.22 -1.35
CA SER A 94 4.31 15.26 -0.35
C SER A 94 5.55 15.73 0.41
N SER A 95 6.68 15.03 0.34
CA SER A 95 7.89 15.38 1.11
C SER A 95 8.49 16.74 0.70
N THR A 96 8.25 17.19 -0.52
CA THR A 96 8.71 18.49 -0.99
C THR A 96 7.82 19.65 -0.54
N ASN A 97 6.56 19.37 -0.23
CA ASN A 97 5.55 20.36 0.14
C ASN A 97 5.24 20.38 1.63
N PHE A 98 5.75 19.39 2.36
CA PHE A 98 5.65 19.34 3.82
C PHE A 98 7.02 19.59 4.45
N PRO A 99 7.50 20.82 4.45
CA PRO A 99 8.85 21.15 4.83
C PRO A 99 8.93 21.37 6.34
N MET A 100 9.14 20.34 7.10
CA MET A 100 9.73 20.51 8.41
C MET A 100 11.23 20.21 8.29
N ASP A 101 12.07 21.25 8.29
CA ASP A 101 13.46 21.03 8.61
C ASP A 101 13.56 20.64 10.08
N ALA A 102 13.74 19.36 10.31
CA ALA A 102 13.94 18.82 11.67
C ALA A 102 15.18 19.42 12.39
N ARG A 103 16.05 20.12 11.66
CA ARG A 103 17.19 20.85 12.19
C ARG A 103 16.86 22.25 12.67
N ALA A 104 15.78 22.83 12.16
CA ALA A 104 15.40 24.19 12.53
C ALA A 104 14.67 24.23 13.87
N ASN A 105 14.68 23.39 14.74
CA ASN A 105 14.10 23.36 16.10
C ASN A 105 13.35 24.64 16.53
N THR A 106 12.74 25.31 15.56
CA THR A 106 12.08 26.60 15.66
C THR A 106 10.61 26.37 15.90
N ASP A 107 10.07 27.09 16.83
CA ASP A 107 8.63 27.18 17.01
C ASP A 107 8.04 27.77 15.72
N VAL A 108 7.41 26.93 14.92
CA VAL A 108 6.76 27.34 13.65
C VAL A 108 5.77 28.50 13.83
N ARG A 109 5.37 28.79 15.08
CA ARG A 109 4.53 29.93 15.44
C ARG A 109 5.32 31.22 15.57
N ASN A 110 6.65 31.17 15.60
CA ASN A 110 7.48 32.38 15.71
C ASN A 110 7.80 32.93 14.31
N LYS A 111 6.92 33.81 13.83
CA LYS A 111 7.02 34.45 12.51
C LYS A 111 8.25 35.36 12.33
N GLU A 112 8.99 35.67 13.40
CA GLU A 112 10.17 36.52 13.38
C GLU A 112 11.46 35.76 13.08
N ASP A 113 11.44 34.44 13.19
CA ASP A 113 12.61 33.61 12.91
C ASP A 113 12.79 33.38 11.39
N LYS A 114 13.60 34.24 10.80
CA LYS A 114 13.99 34.16 9.38
C LYS A 114 14.91 32.99 9.05
N SER A 115 15.38 32.24 10.06
CA SER A 115 16.21 31.05 9.88
C SER A 115 15.35 29.78 9.68
N SER A 116 14.05 29.88 9.85
CA SER A 116 13.13 28.77 9.63
C SER A 116 13.13 28.37 8.15
N SER A 117 13.49 27.13 7.88
CA SER A 117 13.39 26.52 6.55
C SER A 117 11.98 26.06 6.21
N VAL A 118 11.00 26.33 7.07
CA VAL A 118 9.59 26.03 6.80
C VAL A 118 9.14 26.89 5.64
N LYS A 119 8.80 26.26 4.52
CA LYS A 119 8.36 26.91 3.28
C LYS A 119 7.09 27.73 3.52
N ASN A 120 6.21 27.25 4.41
CA ASN A 120 4.99 27.90 4.80
C ASN A 120 4.59 27.49 6.23
N VAL A 121 4.27 28.46 7.08
CA VAL A 121 3.84 28.22 8.47
C VAL A 121 2.33 28.15 8.62
N ASP A 122 1.57 28.59 7.66
CA ASP A 122 0.14 28.80 7.77
C ASP A 122 -0.68 27.74 7.01
N TYR A 123 -0.13 27.11 5.98
CA TYR A 123 -0.80 26.10 5.17
C TYR A 123 0.21 25.19 4.45
N THR A 124 -0.28 24.02 4.02
CA THR A 124 0.44 23.08 3.17
C THR A 124 -0.36 22.86 1.89
N ASP A 125 0.30 22.96 0.75
CA ASP A 125 -0.29 22.64 -0.55
C ASP A 125 -0.26 21.13 -0.77
N TYR A 126 -1.41 20.52 -1.02
CA TYR A 126 -1.54 19.10 -1.37
C TYR A 126 -1.52 18.97 -2.90
N GLU A 127 -0.32 19.07 -3.48
CA GLU A 127 -0.13 19.04 -4.94
C GLU A 127 -0.25 17.62 -5.52
N GLU A 128 -0.17 16.59 -4.68
CA GLU A 128 -0.20 15.19 -5.08
C GLU A 128 -1.58 14.69 -5.52
N ASP A 129 -2.66 15.46 -5.26
CA ASP A 129 -4.03 15.11 -5.63
C ASP A 129 -4.36 13.66 -5.24
N ILE A 130 -4.86 12.84 -6.18
CA ILE A 130 -5.16 11.42 -5.97
C ILE A 130 -3.93 10.52 -5.95
N PHE A 131 -2.74 11.05 -6.33
CA PHE A 131 -1.49 10.29 -6.40
C PHE A 131 -0.81 10.17 -5.05
N VAL A 132 -1.45 9.45 -4.13
CA VAL A 132 -0.94 9.17 -2.79
C VAL A 132 -0.63 7.68 -2.65
N GLY A 133 0.47 7.35 -1.96
CA GLY A 133 0.88 5.98 -1.71
C GLY A 133 1.13 5.20 -3.00
N TYR A 134 0.61 3.95 -3.09
CA TYR A 134 0.85 3.10 -4.26
C TYR A 134 0.33 3.70 -5.58
N ARG A 135 -0.71 4.55 -5.54
CA ARG A 135 -1.21 5.23 -6.73
C ARG A 135 -0.12 6.10 -7.35
N TYR A 136 0.64 6.82 -6.52
CA TYR A 136 1.80 7.58 -6.96
C TYR A 136 2.94 6.67 -7.43
N PHE A 137 3.41 5.79 -6.55
CA PHE A 137 4.59 4.96 -6.84
C PHE A 137 4.41 4.08 -8.06
N ASP A 138 3.21 3.53 -8.26
CA ASP A 138 2.91 2.67 -9.41
C ASP A 138 2.74 3.48 -10.70
N SER A 139 1.98 4.60 -10.65
CA SER A 139 1.71 5.43 -11.85
C SER A 139 2.95 6.10 -12.39
N PHE A 140 3.89 6.50 -11.53
CA PHE A 140 5.15 7.15 -11.92
C PHE A 140 6.34 6.17 -11.99
N GLY A 141 6.11 4.87 -11.94
CA GLY A 141 7.16 3.85 -12.09
C GLY A 141 8.24 3.88 -10.99
N LYS A 142 7.94 4.44 -9.83
CA LYS A 142 8.90 4.59 -8.73
C LYS A 142 9.18 3.25 -8.06
N GLN A 143 10.45 3.02 -7.76
CA GLN A 143 10.88 1.84 -7.02
C GLN A 143 10.62 2.01 -5.53
N VAL A 144 10.21 0.94 -4.87
CA VAL A 144 9.88 0.93 -3.44
C VAL A 144 10.57 -0.22 -2.72
N SER A 145 10.75 -0.09 -1.42
CA SER A 145 11.29 -1.15 -0.58
C SER A 145 10.30 -2.31 -0.43
N TYR A 146 9.03 -1.97 -0.14
CA TYR A 146 7.91 -2.92 -0.16
C TYR A 146 6.67 -2.25 -0.74
N PRO A 147 5.98 -2.89 -1.70
CA PRO A 147 4.77 -2.32 -2.28
C PRO A 147 3.57 -2.44 -1.34
N PHE A 148 2.54 -1.64 -1.61
CA PHE A 148 1.24 -1.79 -0.99
C PHE A 148 0.67 -3.20 -1.21
N GLY A 149 0.06 -3.77 -0.19
CA GLY A 149 -0.52 -5.11 -0.25
C GLY A 149 0.49 -6.24 -0.07
N TYR A 150 1.80 -5.96 0.04
CA TYR A 150 2.83 -6.98 0.22
C TYR A 150 2.72 -7.68 1.59
N GLY A 151 3.02 -8.97 1.61
CA GLY A 151 3.12 -9.75 2.83
C GLY A 151 3.37 -11.23 2.51
N LEU A 152 4.24 -11.86 3.29
CA LEU A 152 4.61 -13.27 3.16
C LEU A 152 3.77 -14.15 4.08
N SER A 153 3.75 -15.44 3.77
CA SER A 153 3.17 -16.50 4.58
C SER A 153 4.20 -17.61 4.77
N TYR A 154 3.96 -18.55 5.68
CA TYR A 154 4.77 -19.78 5.81
C TYR A 154 4.39 -20.83 4.78
N THR A 155 3.36 -20.58 3.98
CA THR A 155 2.93 -21.42 2.87
C THR A 155 2.86 -20.61 1.58
N THR A 156 2.62 -21.27 0.46
CA THR A 156 2.51 -20.65 -0.87
C THR A 156 1.15 -20.95 -1.47
N PHE A 157 0.64 -19.98 -2.24
CA PHE A 157 -0.67 -20.10 -2.89
C PHE A 157 -0.54 -19.95 -4.40
N GLU A 158 -1.31 -20.76 -5.11
CA GLU A 158 -1.48 -20.72 -6.55
C GLU A 158 -2.84 -20.09 -6.85
N TYR A 159 -2.90 -19.27 -7.90
CA TYR A 159 -4.09 -18.58 -8.37
C TYR A 159 -4.44 -19.11 -9.75
N VAL A 160 -5.62 -19.74 -9.89
CA VAL A 160 -6.05 -20.38 -11.15
C VAL A 160 -7.50 -20.05 -11.45
N ASN A 161 -7.91 -20.28 -12.69
CA ASN A 161 -9.30 -20.13 -13.16
C ASN A 161 -9.91 -18.73 -12.90
N PRO A 162 -9.23 -17.63 -13.27
CA PRO A 162 -9.80 -16.29 -13.13
C PRO A 162 -11.01 -16.15 -14.06
N SER A 163 -12.07 -15.54 -13.56
CA SER A 163 -13.28 -15.30 -14.34
C SER A 163 -14.02 -14.07 -13.85
N VAL A 164 -14.82 -13.46 -14.73
CA VAL A 164 -15.73 -12.38 -14.40
C VAL A 164 -17.10 -12.68 -14.97
N LYS A 165 -18.13 -12.47 -14.18
CA LYS A 165 -19.54 -12.48 -14.62
C LYS A 165 -20.11 -11.10 -14.38
N VAL A 166 -20.83 -10.60 -15.40
CA VAL A 166 -21.49 -9.28 -15.33
C VAL A 166 -22.99 -9.51 -15.34
N ASP A 167 -23.66 -8.97 -14.33
CA ASP A 167 -25.12 -9.02 -14.24
C ASP A 167 -25.64 -7.70 -13.69
N ASN A 168 -26.48 -7.01 -14.49
CA ASN A 168 -27.13 -5.75 -14.10
C ASN A 168 -26.15 -4.70 -13.50
N GLY A 169 -24.96 -4.53 -14.10
CA GLY A 169 -23.96 -3.59 -13.64
C GLY A 169 -23.15 -4.04 -12.41
N ILE A 170 -23.31 -5.31 -12.00
CA ILE A 170 -22.53 -5.94 -10.95
C ILE A 170 -21.48 -6.86 -11.59
N TYR A 171 -20.22 -6.63 -11.29
CA TYR A 171 -19.08 -7.45 -11.70
C TYR A 171 -18.73 -8.43 -10.59
N SER A 172 -18.96 -9.73 -10.82
CA SER A 172 -18.56 -10.80 -9.90
C SER A 172 -17.25 -11.42 -10.41
N VAL A 173 -16.14 -11.03 -9.83
CA VAL A 173 -14.80 -11.50 -10.18
C VAL A 173 -14.44 -12.67 -9.28
N SER A 174 -14.12 -13.81 -9.87
CA SER A 174 -13.80 -15.04 -9.13
C SER A 174 -12.43 -15.59 -9.54
N ILE A 175 -11.74 -16.19 -8.58
CA ILE A 175 -10.47 -16.88 -8.78
C ILE A 175 -10.33 -18.01 -7.76
N ASP A 176 -9.79 -19.12 -8.16
CA ASP A 176 -9.47 -20.22 -7.26
C ASP A 176 -8.10 -19.99 -6.63
N VAL A 177 -8.05 -20.07 -5.29
CA VAL A 177 -6.83 -19.98 -4.50
C VAL A 177 -6.55 -21.33 -3.90
N LYS A 178 -5.43 -21.95 -4.30
CA LYS A 178 -4.98 -23.26 -3.84
C LYS A 178 -3.75 -23.12 -2.95
N ASN A 179 -3.76 -23.72 -1.79
CA ASN A 179 -2.55 -23.84 -0.97
C ASN A 179 -1.65 -24.95 -1.55
N VAL A 180 -0.54 -24.58 -2.16
CA VAL A 180 0.45 -25.50 -2.75
C VAL A 180 1.68 -25.68 -1.87
N GLY A 181 1.72 -25.03 -0.71
CA GLY A 181 2.81 -25.15 0.25
C GLY A 181 2.59 -26.28 1.27
N LYS A 182 3.38 -26.24 2.35
CA LYS A 182 3.46 -27.32 3.35
C LYS A 182 2.69 -27.04 4.64
N PHE A 183 2.27 -25.80 4.85
CA PHE A 183 1.60 -25.37 6.08
C PHE A 183 0.20 -24.86 5.79
N ALA A 184 -0.68 -24.91 6.77
CA ALA A 184 -1.96 -24.24 6.69
C ALA A 184 -1.76 -22.72 6.71
N GLY A 185 -2.60 -21.99 5.99
CA GLY A 185 -2.49 -20.54 5.91
C GLY A 185 -3.69 -19.89 5.25
N LYS A 186 -3.71 -18.56 5.32
CA LYS A 186 -4.74 -17.71 4.71
C LYS A 186 -4.10 -16.77 3.71
N GLU A 187 -4.80 -16.45 2.64
CA GLU A 187 -4.35 -15.50 1.64
C GLU A 187 -5.33 -14.34 1.49
N VAL A 188 -4.82 -13.17 1.11
CA VAL A 188 -5.63 -11.99 0.79
C VAL A 188 -5.59 -11.76 -0.72
N VAL A 189 -6.71 -12.00 -1.35
CA VAL A 189 -6.92 -11.71 -2.78
C VAL A 189 -7.28 -10.25 -2.93
N GLN A 190 -6.55 -9.53 -3.76
CA GLN A 190 -6.71 -8.10 -4.01
C GLN A 190 -7.12 -7.88 -5.46
N LEU A 191 -8.17 -7.10 -5.69
CA LEU A 191 -8.67 -6.74 -7.02
C LEU A 191 -8.38 -5.26 -7.27
N TYR A 192 -7.47 -5.02 -8.17
CA TYR A 192 -7.16 -3.70 -8.69
C TYR A 192 -7.86 -3.50 -10.04
N VAL A 193 -8.20 -2.27 -10.33
CA VAL A 193 -8.81 -1.89 -11.62
C VAL A 193 -8.00 -0.78 -12.25
N SER A 194 -7.66 -0.97 -13.53
CA SER A 194 -7.06 0.05 -14.40
C SER A 194 -8.11 0.50 -15.41
N ALA A 195 -8.40 1.79 -15.41
CA ALA A 195 -9.38 2.38 -16.33
C ALA A 195 -8.78 2.59 -17.73
N PRO A 196 -9.59 2.59 -18.79
CA PRO A 196 -9.17 3.07 -20.10
C PRO A 196 -8.95 4.59 -20.05
N ASN A 197 -8.22 5.13 -21.03
CA ASN A 197 -8.03 6.58 -21.22
C ASN A 197 -7.59 7.33 -19.94
N ARG A 198 -6.86 6.67 -19.04
CA ARG A 198 -6.48 7.20 -17.73
C ARG A 198 -5.79 8.57 -17.78
N PHE A 199 -5.07 8.88 -18.87
CA PHE A 199 -4.39 10.15 -19.04
C PHE A 199 -5.33 11.34 -19.30
N GLN A 200 -6.54 11.09 -19.81
CA GLN A 200 -7.52 12.16 -20.09
C GLN A 200 -8.12 12.77 -18.82
N MET A 201 -8.28 11.95 -17.77
CA MET A 201 -8.79 12.36 -16.47
C MET A 201 -7.75 12.24 -15.35
N ASN A 202 -6.48 12.21 -15.69
CA ASN A 202 -5.36 12.07 -14.73
C ASN A 202 -5.57 10.93 -13.72
N LYS A 203 -6.00 9.75 -14.19
CA LYS A 203 -6.28 8.59 -13.33
C LYS A 203 -5.01 7.82 -12.99
N PRO A 204 -4.92 7.21 -11.80
CA PRO A 204 -3.82 6.32 -11.44
C PRO A 204 -3.70 5.12 -12.37
N GLU A 205 -2.53 4.50 -12.43
CA GLU A 205 -2.31 3.28 -13.21
C GLU A 205 -3.34 2.20 -12.84
N LYS A 206 -3.62 2.06 -11.55
CA LYS A 206 -4.62 1.14 -11.01
C LYS A 206 -5.07 1.56 -9.62
N GLU A 207 -6.24 1.11 -9.24
CA GLU A 207 -6.81 1.34 -7.91
C GLU A 207 -7.31 0.03 -7.30
N LEU A 208 -7.05 -0.20 -6.01
CA LEU A 208 -7.66 -1.29 -5.25
C LEU A 208 -9.15 -1.00 -5.10
N LYS A 209 -9.99 -1.82 -5.71
CA LYS A 209 -11.45 -1.68 -5.65
C LYS A 209 -12.13 -2.70 -4.74
N ALA A 210 -11.52 -3.87 -4.56
CA ALA A 210 -12.02 -4.87 -3.62
C ALA A 210 -10.89 -5.77 -3.11
N PHE A 211 -11.11 -6.39 -1.97
CA PHE A 211 -10.25 -7.46 -1.45
C PHE A 211 -11.08 -8.45 -0.63
N THR A 212 -10.57 -9.67 -0.52
CA THR A 212 -11.14 -10.68 0.37
C THR A 212 -10.04 -11.55 0.95
N LYS A 213 -10.25 -12.07 2.15
CA LYS A 213 -9.34 -13.00 2.81
C LYS A 213 -9.96 -14.39 2.82
N THR A 214 -9.19 -15.39 2.40
CA THR A 214 -9.64 -16.78 2.42
C THR A 214 -9.86 -17.28 3.85
N LYS A 215 -10.67 -18.30 4.02
CA LYS A 215 -10.55 -19.17 5.20
C LYS A 215 -9.14 -19.77 5.27
N GLU A 216 -8.80 -20.36 6.39
CA GLU A 216 -7.56 -21.14 6.47
C GLU A 216 -7.64 -22.34 5.52
N LEU A 217 -6.62 -22.49 4.70
CA LEU A 217 -6.49 -23.56 3.71
C LEU A 217 -5.35 -24.49 4.16
N ARG A 218 -5.65 -25.78 4.29
CA ARG A 218 -4.64 -26.82 4.48
C ARG A 218 -3.86 -27.06 3.19
N PRO A 219 -2.67 -27.66 3.26
CA PRO A 219 -1.94 -28.09 2.06
C PRO A 219 -2.83 -28.87 1.09
N GLY A 220 -2.86 -28.47 -0.17
CA GLY A 220 -3.69 -29.03 -1.23
C GLY A 220 -5.13 -28.51 -1.30
N GLU A 221 -5.65 -27.82 -0.27
CA GLU A 221 -7.01 -27.26 -0.31
C GLU A 221 -7.10 -26.08 -1.29
N THR A 222 -8.27 -26.00 -1.93
CA THR A 222 -8.64 -24.89 -2.84
C THR A 222 -9.92 -24.24 -2.36
N VAL A 223 -10.02 -22.93 -2.55
CA VAL A 223 -11.26 -22.16 -2.35
C VAL A 223 -11.41 -21.17 -3.48
N THR A 224 -12.63 -20.97 -3.94
CA THR A 224 -12.96 -19.89 -4.88
C THR A 224 -13.19 -18.61 -4.09
N ALA A 225 -12.34 -17.60 -4.32
CA ALA A 225 -12.53 -16.25 -3.84
C ALA A 225 -13.38 -15.46 -4.86
N THR A 226 -14.42 -14.79 -4.38
CA THR A 226 -15.28 -13.95 -5.21
C THR A 226 -15.32 -12.53 -4.65
N LEU A 227 -15.06 -11.56 -5.52
CA LEU A 227 -15.10 -10.13 -5.23
C LEU A 227 -16.18 -9.50 -6.10
N LYS A 228 -16.95 -8.57 -5.54
CA LYS A 228 -18.03 -7.90 -6.26
C LYS A 228 -17.76 -6.40 -6.33
N LEU A 229 -18.02 -5.84 -7.50
CA LEU A 229 -18.00 -4.40 -7.76
C LEU A 229 -19.29 -4.00 -8.46
N ASN A 230 -19.78 -2.80 -8.16
CA ASN A 230 -20.82 -2.16 -8.97
C ASN A 230 -20.15 -1.28 -10.03
N THR A 231 -20.84 -0.96 -11.10
CA THR A 231 -20.30 -0.04 -12.12
C THR A 231 -19.89 1.30 -11.49
N THR A 232 -20.64 1.81 -10.53
CA THR A 232 -20.35 3.07 -9.83
C THR A 232 -19.06 3.03 -8.99
N ASP A 233 -18.60 1.85 -8.57
CA ASP A 233 -17.31 1.71 -7.86
C ASP A 233 -16.11 2.03 -8.77
N LEU A 234 -16.32 2.04 -10.09
CA LEU A 234 -15.31 2.37 -11.10
C LEU A 234 -15.25 3.87 -11.43
N ALA A 235 -16.16 4.67 -10.87
CA ALA A 235 -16.25 6.09 -11.17
C ALA A 235 -15.05 6.87 -10.66
N SER A 236 -14.69 7.91 -11.42
CA SER A 236 -13.78 8.98 -11.02
C SER A 236 -14.54 10.30 -11.01
N TYR A 237 -14.17 11.21 -10.14
CA TYR A 237 -14.80 12.53 -10.11
C TYR A 237 -14.21 13.43 -11.20
N ASP A 238 -15.07 14.00 -12.02
CA ASP A 238 -14.73 15.00 -13.03
C ASP A 238 -15.12 16.38 -12.49
N GLU A 239 -14.13 17.20 -12.16
CA GLU A 239 -14.32 18.55 -11.63
C GLU A 239 -14.98 19.49 -12.65
N ALA A 240 -14.65 19.32 -13.93
CA ALA A 240 -15.17 20.19 -14.99
C ALA A 240 -16.67 20.07 -15.15
N SER A 241 -17.22 18.85 -15.03
CA SER A 241 -18.66 18.58 -15.13
C SER A 241 -19.35 18.45 -13.76
N SER A 242 -18.62 18.50 -12.66
CA SER A 242 -19.10 18.22 -11.30
C SER A 242 -19.87 16.91 -11.23
N SER A 243 -19.26 15.83 -11.71
CA SER A 243 -19.93 14.53 -11.86
C SER A 243 -19.01 13.37 -11.51
N TRP A 244 -19.59 12.29 -10.99
CA TRP A 244 -18.93 10.99 -10.97
C TRP A 244 -19.08 10.34 -12.35
N VAL A 245 -17.98 10.01 -12.98
CA VAL A 245 -17.94 9.50 -14.35
C VAL A 245 -17.29 8.13 -14.39
N VAL A 246 -17.98 7.17 -14.99
CA VAL A 246 -17.42 5.91 -15.48
C VAL A 246 -17.30 6.03 -16.99
N ASP A 247 -16.07 6.00 -17.51
CA ASP A 247 -15.85 6.02 -18.96
C ASP A 247 -16.27 4.68 -19.58
N ALA A 248 -16.82 4.73 -20.80
CA ALA A 248 -16.98 3.53 -21.58
C ALA A 248 -15.61 3.02 -22.04
N GLY A 249 -15.44 1.71 -22.10
CA GLY A 249 -14.25 1.09 -22.69
C GLY A 249 -13.79 -0.16 -21.97
N ASN A 250 -12.62 -0.65 -22.39
CA ASN A 250 -12.03 -1.86 -21.86
C ASN A 250 -11.21 -1.55 -20.60
N TYR A 251 -11.69 -2.02 -19.46
CA TYR A 251 -11.02 -1.95 -18.16
C TYR A 251 -10.20 -3.22 -17.93
N LYS A 252 -9.08 -3.10 -17.27
CA LYS A 252 -8.30 -4.25 -16.80
C LYS A 252 -8.58 -4.51 -15.32
N PHE A 253 -9.13 -5.68 -15.03
CA PHE A 253 -9.32 -6.16 -13.68
C PHE A 253 -8.12 -7.05 -13.32
N LEU A 254 -7.30 -6.57 -12.38
CA LEU A 254 -6.00 -7.14 -12.04
C LEU A 254 -6.12 -7.82 -10.67
N ILE A 255 -6.07 -9.14 -10.65
CA ILE A 255 -6.13 -9.92 -9.42
C ILE A 255 -4.70 -10.19 -8.95
N GLY A 256 -4.37 -9.82 -7.72
CA GLY A 256 -3.01 -9.96 -7.20
C GLY A 256 -2.92 -10.20 -5.71
N THR A 257 -1.68 -10.39 -5.26
CA THR A 257 -1.32 -10.49 -3.84
C THR A 257 -0.78 -9.17 -3.28
N SER A 258 -0.45 -8.25 -4.16
CA SER A 258 -0.01 -6.87 -3.87
C SER A 258 -0.18 -5.99 -5.10
N SER A 259 0.06 -4.70 -4.98
CA SER A 259 0.01 -3.76 -6.12
C SER A 259 1.05 -4.06 -7.21
N LYS A 260 2.11 -4.81 -6.89
CA LYS A 260 3.18 -5.20 -7.83
C LYS A 260 3.17 -6.68 -8.21
N ASP A 261 2.46 -7.53 -7.48
CA ASP A 261 2.40 -8.98 -7.75
C ASP A 261 1.00 -9.36 -8.25
N ILE A 262 0.78 -9.13 -9.55
CA ILE A 262 -0.46 -9.46 -10.25
C ILE A 262 -0.40 -10.90 -10.77
N LYS A 263 -1.41 -11.69 -10.43
CA LYS A 263 -1.53 -13.12 -10.76
C LYS A 263 -2.41 -13.37 -11.99
N ALA A 264 -3.41 -12.53 -12.20
CA ALA A 264 -4.30 -12.63 -13.36
C ALA A 264 -4.80 -11.26 -13.79
N VAL A 265 -5.07 -11.13 -15.09
CA VAL A 265 -5.65 -9.92 -15.70
C VAL A 265 -6.86 -10.36 -16.51
N LEU A 266 -7.98 -9.70 -16.29
CA LEU A 266 -9.21 -9.89 -17.07
C LEU A 266 -9.56 -8.57 -17.77
N ASP A 267 -9.81 -8.64 -19.07
CA ASP A 267 -10.30 -7.53 -19.84
C ASP A 267 -11.84 -7.49 -19.73
N VAL A 268 -12.38 -6.32 -19.35
CA VAL A 268 -13.80 -6.15 -19.06
C VAL A 268 -14.32 -4.90 -19.75
N ASP A 269 -15.29 -5.07 -20.64
CA ASP A 269 -15.96 -3.94 -21.28
C ASP A 269 -16.99 -3.33 -20.32
N VAL A 270 -16.87 -2.03 -20.11
CA VAL A 270 -17.71 -1.25 -19.21
C VAL A 270 -18.46 -0.19 -19.99
N VAL A 271 -19.74 -0.01 -19.69
CA VAL A 271 -20.56 1.05 -20.26
C VAL A 271 -20.41 2.33 -19.44
N SER A 272 -20.54 3.49 -20.11
CA SER A 272 -20.46 4.78 -19.44
C SER A 272 -21.60 5.00 -18.46
N VAL A 273 -21.28 5.57 -17.32
CA VAL A 273 -22.26 6.05 -16.33
C VAL A 273 -21.83 7.44 -15.88
N VAL A 274 -22.77 8.37 -15.80
CA VAL A 274 -22.52 9.73 -15.30
C VAL A 274 -23.55 10.03 -14.23
N GLU A 275 -23.06 10.36 -13.04
CA GLU A 275 -23.89 10.79 -11.91
C GLU A 275 -23.50 12.23 -11.52
N LYS A 276 -24.41 13.16 -11.81
CA LYS A 276 -24.19 14.58 -11.55
C LYS A 276 -24.30 14.91 -10.07
N THR A 277 -23.37 15.72 -9.58
CA THR A 277 -23.35 16.20 -8.20
C THR A 277 -23.51 17.71 -8.12
N ASN A 278 -23.66 18.24 -6.90
CA ASN A 278 -23.66 19.68 -6.65
C ASN A 278 -22.27 20.14 -6.27
N ASP A 279 -21.73 21.12 -6.98
CA ASP A 279 -20.43 21.75 -6.70
C ASP A 279 -20.57 22.80 -5.59
N ILE A 280 -20.61 22.33 -4.33
CA ILE A 280 -20.83 23.19 -3.15
C ILE A 280 -19.50 23.68 -2.52
N LEU A 281 -18.38 23.06 -2.79
CA LEU A 281 -17.09 23.34 -2.17
C LEU A 281 -16.01 23.71 -3.20
N LYS A 282 -16.42 24.32 -4.30
CA LYS A 282 -15.48 24.75 -5.33
C LYS A 282 -14.41 25.68 -4.75
N PRO A 283 -13.11 25.38 -4.95
CA PRO A 283 -12.04 26.26 -4.51
C PRO A 283 -12.11 27.62 -5.24
N SER A 284 -11.81 28.70 -4.52
CA SER A 284 -11.81 30.07 -5.08
C SER A 284 -10.61 30.36 -6.00
N THR A 285 -9.59 29.50 -5.93
CA THR A 285 -8.35 29.59 -6.73
C THR A 285 -8.05 28.27 -7.39
N ALA A 286 -7.38 28.32 -8.54
CA ALA A 286 -6.92 27.08 -9.19
C ALA A 286 -5.96 26.31 -8.28
N LEU A 287 -6.16 25.01 -8.19
CA LEU A 287 -5.25 24.12 -7.48
C LEU A 287 -4.06 23.75 -8.37
N ILE A 288 -2.90 23.56 -7.75
CA ILE A 288 -1.70 23.07 -8.42
C ILE A 288 -1.71 21.53 -8.26
N SER A 289 -1.48 20.81 -9.34
CA SER A 289 -1.37 19.35 -9.33
C SER A 289 0.02 18.91 -9.79
N LEU A 290 0.40 17.69 -9.48
CA LEU A 290 1.60 17.05 -10.02
C LEU A 290 1.41 16.83 -11.55
N GLU A 291 2.39 17.29 -12.34
CA GLU A 291 2.49 17.03 -13.78
C GLU A 291 3.27 15.73 -14.07
#